data_328e8ea68466652b0be245cfef3c24a6
#
_entry.id   328e8ea68466652b0be245cfef3c24a6
#
_cell.length_a   1.000
_cell.length_b   1.000
_cell.length_c   1.000
_cell.angle_alpha   90.00
_cell.angle_beta   90.00
_cell.angle_gamma   90.00
#
_symmetry.space_group_name_H-M   'P 1'
#
loop_
_entity.id
_entity.type
_entity.pdbx_description
1 polymer ?
#
loop_
_entity_poly.entity_id
_entity_poly.type
_entity_poly.pdbx_seq_one_letter_code
_entity_poly.pdbx_strand_id
1 'polypeptide(L)'
;GSSGPLLVVSASGGTTAFLTKFDSLRKENSHRWPSFLPDGRHFLYLARTPTGGSQGEGGLIRVASLDGKVNKILVPASSNAVYASGYILYVRGTTLVAQSFDEGSLEVKGEPTTIAEGVTYDQSTSRGMFTVSSNEILVYQTGAAQVGSRLVMHDRAGKPTGVASGLLEYLYPRLSPDDNHVSAN
;
A
#
# COMPACT_ATOMS: atom_id res chain seq x y z
N GLY A 1 12.13 -6.46 -0.30
CA GLY A 1 11.37 -5.25 -0.05
C GLY A 1 12.20 -4.03 -0.42
N SER A 2 11.70 -3.19 -1.28
CA SER A 2 12.41 -2.00 -1.73
C SER A 2 12.36 -0.92 -0.65
N SER A 3 13.48 -0.72 0.01
CA SER A 3 13.74 0.46 0.83
C SER A 3 14.52 1.45 -0.04
N GLY A 4 13.95 2.61 -0.35
CA GLY A 4 14.61 3.63 -1.16
C GLY A 4 13.71 4.82 -1.47
N PRO A 5 14.28 5.95 -1.89
CA PRO A 5 13.54 7.05 -2.48
C PRO A 5 13.01 6.66 -3.86
N LEU A 6 12.07 7.45 -4.39
CA LEU A 6 11.59 7.27 -5.75
C LEU A 6 12.65 7.72 -6.76
N LEU A 7 12.69 7.00 -7.86
CA LEU A 7 13.53 7.30 -9.02
C LEU A 7 12.66 7.73 -10.19
N VAL A 8 13.21 8.54 -11.07
CA VAL A 8 12.61 8.93 -12.35
C VAL A 8 13.51 8.52 -13.50
N VAL A 9 12.88 8.10 -14.60
CA VAL A 9 13.52 7.83 -15.88
C VAL A 9 12.56 8.24 -16.99
N SER A 10 13.08 8.66 -18.13
CA SER A 10 12.24 8.94 -19.30
C SER A 10 11.56 7.66 -19.81
N ALA A 11 10.34 7.75 -20.32
CA ALA A 11 9.66 6.62 -20.97
C ALA A 11 10.44 6.12 -22.22
N SER A 12 11.28 6.94 -22.82
CA SER A 12 12.20 6.55 -23.90
C SER A 12 13.48 5.86 -23.39
N GLY A 13 13.60 5.63 -22.09
CA GLY A 13 14.80 5.06 -21.46
C GLY A 13 15.83 6.12 -21.08
N GLY A 14 17.01 5.67 -20.67
CA GLY A 14 18.12 6.53 -20.28
C GLY A 14 18.52 6.31 -18.80
N THR A 15 19.29 7.27 -18.27
CA THR A 15 19.80 7.21 -16.90
C THR A 15 18.71 7.56 -15.89
N THR A 16 18.60 6.74 -14.84
CA THR A 16 17.72 7.03 -13.70
C THR A 16 18.29 8.14 -12.81
N ALA A 17 17.42 8.97 -12.26
CA ALA A 17 17.78 9.98 -11.25
C ALA A 17 16.90 9.84 -10.02
N PHE A 18 17.40 10.28 -8.86
CA PHE A 18 16.58 10.37 -7.66
C PHE A 18 15.55 11.50 -7.82
N LEU A 19 14.28 11.14 -7.64
CA LEU A 19 13.16 12.08 -7.71
C LEU A 19 12.78 12.62 -6.33
N THR A 20 12.90 11.80 -5.29
CA THR A 20 12.57 12.19 -3.92
C THR A 20 13.77 11.98 -3.00
N LYS A 21 13.74 12.61 -1.82
CA LYS A 21 14.75 12.50 -0.77
C LYS A 21 14.07 12.24 0.56
N PHE A 22 14.64 11.34 1.38
CA PHE A 22 14.13 11.05 2.72
C PHE A 22 14.20 12.27 3.64
N ASP A 23 13.15 12.46 4.41
CA ASP A 23 13.15 13.36 5.56
C ASP A 23 13.78 12.62 6.75
N SER A 24 15.03 12.95 7.05
CA SER A 24 15.80 12.31 8.12
C SER A 24 15.23 12.64 9.51
N LEU A 25 14.62 13.82 9.69
CA LEU A 25 14.00 14.21 10.94
C LEU A 25 12.78 13.34 11.26
N ARG A 26 12.08 12.89 10.24
CA ARG A 26 10.95 11.96 10.33
C ARG A 26 11.35 10.50 10.25
N LYS A 27 12.65 10.22 10.11
CA LYS A 27 13.17 8.85 9.98
C LYS A 27 12.54 8.08 8.82
N GLU A 28 12.23 8.76 7.72
CA GLU A 28 11.71 8.10 6.52
C GLU A 28 12.71 7.06 6.00
N ASN A 29 12.24 5.89 5.62
CA ASN A 29 13.09 4.79 5.16
C ASN A 29 12.66 4.19 3.83
N SER A 30 11.49 4.58 3.32
CA SER A 30 10.97 4.07 2.05
C SER A 30 9.92 5.02 1.48
N HIS A 31 10.02 5.32 0.18
CA HIS A 31 8.97 5.99 -0.58
C HIS A 31 8.34 4.97 -1.52
N ARG A 32 6.99 4.90 -1.53
CA ARG A 32 6.27 3.82 -2.21
C ARG A 32 5.03 4.34 -2.94
N TRP A 33 4.58 3.56 -3.90
CA TRP A 33 3.27 3.68 -4.54
C TRP A 33 3.03 5.06 -5.17
N PRO A 34 3.93 5.54 -6.06
CA PRO A 34 3.68 6.78 -6.77
C PRO A 34 2.45 6.64 -7.65
N SER A 35 1.59 7.65 -7.62
CA SER A 35 0.37 7.75 -8.44
C SER A 35 0.26 9.16 -8.98
N PHE A 36 0.28 9.32 -10.30
CA PHE A 36 0.20 10.64 -10.93
C PHE A 36 -1.16 11.29 -10.70
N LEU A 37 -1.14 12.62 -10.55
CA LEU A 37 -2.30 13.47 -10.70
C LEU A 37 -2.63 13.67 -12.19
N PRO A 38 -3.85 14.12 -12.53
CA PRO A 38 -4.27 14.29 -13.94
C PRO A 38 -3.39 15.20 -14.77
N ASP A 39 -2.69 16.14 -14.13
CA ASP A 39 -1.78 17.08 -14.82
C ASP A 39 -0.49 16.44 -15.36
N GLY A 40 -0.22 15.16 -15.00
CA GLY A 40 0.96 14.43 -15.42
C GLY A 40 2.29 14.96 -14.88
N ARG A 41 2.26 15.94 -13.99
CA ARG A 41 3.44 16.61 -13.40
C ARG A 41 3.58 16.35 -11.91
N HIS A 42 2.46 16.32 -11.21
CA HIS A 42 2.41 16.04 -9.79
C HIS A 42 2.03 14.59 -9.56
N PHE A 43 2.48 14.05 -8.44
CA PHE A 43 2.16 12.69 -8.04
C PHE A 43 2.03 12.58 -6.51
N LEU A 44 1.16 11.69 -6.09
CA LEU A 44 1.01 11.24 -4.71
C LEU A 44 2.02 10.13 -4.45
N TYR A 45 2.50 10.00 -3.23
CA TYR A 45 3.27 8.84 -2.80
C TYR A 45 3.19 8.64 -1.28
N LEU A 46 3.47 7.43 -0.81
CA LEU A 46 3.58 7.11 0.60
C LEU A 46 5.03 7.23 1.04
N ALA A 47 5.31 8.14 1.98
CA ALA A 47 6.57 8.21 2.72
C ALA A 47 6.44 7.42 4.01
N ARG A 48 7.16 6.30 4.10
CA ARG A 48 7.05 5.35 5.21
C ARG A 48 8.10 5.61 6.28
N THR A 49 7.70 5.42 7.55
CA THR A 49 8.59 5.49 8.71
C THR A 49 8.64 4.13 9.43
N PRO A 50 9.78 3.75 10.07
CA PRO A 50 9.92 2.46 10.76
C PRO A 50 9.01 2.30 11.97
N THR A 51 8.73 3.41 12.64
CA THR A 51 7.83 3.48 13.79
C THR A 51 6.54 4.10 13.29
N GLY A 52 5.46 3.34 13.31
CA GLY A 52 4.12 3.90 13.08
C GLY A 52 4.02 5.23 13.84
N GLY A 53 3.61 6.30 13.15
CA GLY A 53 3.47 7.61 13.77
C GLY A 53 2.61 7.53 15.02
N SER A 54 2.52 8.61 15.79
CA SER A 54 1.79 8.70 17.07
C SER A 54 0.31 8.29 17.01
N GLN A 55 -0.21 7.97 15.83
CA GLN A 55 -1.58 7.50 15.55
C GLN A 55 -1.62 6.04 15.04
N GLY A 56 -0.52 5.29 15.11
CA GLY A 56 -0.45 3.92 14.57
C GLY A 56 -0.39 3.84 13.05
N GLU A 57 -0.29 4.95 12.36
CA GLU A 57 -0.20 5.04 10.91
C GLU A 57 1.26 4.98 10.47
N GLY A 58 1.59 3.98 9.64
CA GLY A 58 2.98 3.66 9.26
C GLY A 58 3.60 4.61 8.25
N GLY A 59 2.94 5.75 7.90
CA GLY A 59 3.47 6.67 6.91
C GLY A 59 2.67 7.94 6.71
N LEU A 60 3.11 8.72 5.72
CA LEU A 60 2.52 9.99 5.32
C LEU A 60 2.27 9.97 3.82
N ILE A 61 1.06 10.33 3.39
CA ILE A 61 0.83 10.67 1.98
C ILE A 61 1.42 12.04 1.72
N ARG A 62 2.23 12.10 0.67
CA ARG A 62 2.81 13.34 0.18
C ARG A 62 2.41 13.58 -1.28
N VAL A 63 2.39 14.83 -1.68
CA VAL A 63 2.35 15.25 -3.08
C VAL A 63 3.69 15.87 -3.46
N ALA A 64 4.20 15.48 -4.61
CA ALA A 64 5.44 16.03 -5.14
C ALA A 64 5.33 16.31 -6.65
N SER A 65 6.27 17.11 -7.18
CA SER A 65 6.37 17.40 -8.61
C SER A 65 7.60 16.76 -9.24
N LEU A 66 7.51 16.45 -10.54
CA LEU A 66 8.62 15.86 -11.32
C LEU A 66 9.86 16.78 -11.40
N ASP A 67 9.68 18.10 -11.29
CA ASP A 67 10.78 19.07 -11.29
C ASP A 67 11.40 19.28 -9.90
N GLY A 68 10.90 18.56 -8.89
CA GLY A 68 11.41 18.60 -7.50
C GLY A 68 11.08 19.88 -6.71
N LYS A 69 10.30 20.81 -7.27
CA LYS A 69 9.97 22.08 -6.61
C LYS A 69 8.87 21.96 -5.54
N VAL A 70 8.04 20.94 -5.68
CA VAL A 70 6.94 20.64 -4.74
C VAL A 70 7.24 19.35 -4.03
N ASN A 71 7.12 19.34 -2.70
CA ASN A 71 7.09 18.15 -1.86
C ASN A 71 6.39 18.49 -0.54
N LYS A 72 5.05 18.32 -0.51
CA LYS A 72 4.21 18.65 0.63
C LYS A 72 3.68 17.39 1.31
N ILE A 73 3.55 17.41 2.63
CA ILE A 73 2.79 16.42 3.39
C ILE A 73 1.31 16.76 3.25
N LEU A 74 0.51 15.75 2.97
CA LEU A 74 -0.94 15.88 2.91
C LEU A 74 -1.61 15.33 4.18
N VAL A 75 -1.49 14.04 4.42
CA VAL A 75 -2.18 13.34 5.52
C VAL A 75 -1.36 12.17 6.04
N PRO A 76 -1.55 11.77 7.31
CA PRO A 76 -1.11 10.47 7.81
C PRO A 76 -1.98 9.36 7.18
N ALA A 77 -1.35 8.23 6.84
CA ALA A 77 -2.05 7.08 6.26
C ALA A 77 -1.29 5.76 6.47
N SER A 78 -2.03 4.65 6.42
CA SER A 78 -1.46 3.31 6.49
C SER A 78 -1.11 2.73 5.12
N SER A 79 -1.62 3.32 4.03
CA SER A 79 -1.51 2.81 2.67
C SER A 79 -1.13 3.87 1.64
N ASN A 80 -1.01 3.42 0.39
CA ASN A 80 -1.00 4.28 -0.79
C ASN A 80 -2.25 5.17 -0.86
N ALA A 81 -2.15 6.28 -1.60
CA ALA A 81 -3.29 7.08 -1.99
C ALA A 81 -3.48 7.08 -3.50
N VAL A 82 -4.74 7.24 -3.93
CA VAL A 82 -5.14 7.39 -5.32
C VAL A 82 -6.00 8.63 -5.44
N TYR A 83 -5.77 9.43 -6.47
CA TYR A 83 -6.61 10.57 -6.81
C TYR A 83 -7.81 10.11 -7.66
N ALA A 84 -8.99 10.64 -7.35
CA ALA A 84 -10.19 10.48 -8.16
C ALA A 84 -11.08 11.72 -7.99
N SER A 85 -11.41 12.41 -9.09
CA SER A 85 -12.45 13.45 -9.20
C SER A 85 -12.45 14.47 -8.06
N GLY A 86 -11.29 15.06 -7.74
CA GLY A 86 -11.17 16.06 -6.69
C GLY A 86 -11.03 15.50 -5.28
N TYR A 87 -10.81 14.20 -5.15
CA TYR A 87 -10.57 13.51 -3.87
C TYR A 87 -9.28 12.71 -3.92
N ILE A 88 -8.67 12.53 -2.76
CA ILE A 88 -7.69 11.47 -2.54
C ILE A 88 -8.34 10.37 -1.69
N LEU A 89 -8.17 9.12 -2.13
CA LEU A 89 -8.63 7.93 -1.40
C LEU A 89 -7.42 7.23 -0.79
N TYR A 90 -7.50 6.87 0.48
CA TYR A 90 -6.44 6.16 1.21
C TYR A 90 -7.01 5.37 2.38
N VAL A 91 -6.25 4.40 2.89
CA VAL A 91 -6.65 3.61 4.06
C VAL A 91 -6.03 4.20 5.33
N ARG A 92 -6.88 4.41 6.34
CA ARG A 92 -6.51 4.76 7.70
C ARG A 92 -6.93 3.62 8.63
N GLY A 93 -5.96 2.92 9.22
CA GLY A 93 -6.25 1.66 9.91
C GLY A 93 -6.81 0.61 8.93
N THR A 94 -8.07 0.27 9.06
CA THR A 94 -8.82 -0.61 8.12
C THR A 94 -9.96 0.11 7.40
N THR A 95 -10.02 1.43 7.52
CA THR A 95 -11.09 2.24 6.92
C THR A 95 -10.59 2.93 5.67
N LEU A 96 -11.24 2.69 4.53
CA LEU A 96 -11.02 3.44 3.31
C LEU A 96 -11.77 4.77 3.43
N VAL A 97 -11.04 5.85 3.27
CA VAL A 97 -11.59 7.21 3.34
C VAL A 97 -11.33 7.96 2.04
N ALA A 98 -12.21 8.91 1.73
CA ALA A 98 -12.02 9.92 0.69
C ALA A 98 -11.93 11.29 1.36
N GLN A 99 -10.95 12.09 0.96
CA GLN A 99 -10.79 13.46 1.42
C GLN A 99 -10.68 14.40 0.23
N SER A 100 -11.40 15.52 0.28
CA SER A 100 -11.36 16.52 -0.79
C SER A 100 -9.94 17.04 -0.99
N PHE A 101 -9.52 17.16 -2.24
CA PHE A 101 -8.20 17.57 -2.66
C PHE A 101 -8.28 18.65 -3.72
N ASP A 102 -7.64 19.78 -3.47
CA ASP A 102 -7.55 20.90 -4.39
C ASP A 102 -6.26 20.77 -5.21
N GLU A 103 -6.42 20.49 -6.52
CA GLU A 103 -5.29 20.33 -7.44
C GLU A 103 -4.51 21.63 -7.67
N GLY A 104 -5.15 22.79 -7.53
CA GLY A 104 -4.51 24.08 -7.75
C GLY A 104 -3.58 24.47 -6.60
N SER A 105 -4.00 24.25 -5.35
CA SER A 105 -3.19 24.52 -4.17
C SER A 105 -2.37 23.30 -3.72
N LEU A 106 -2.67 22.10 -4.23
CA LEU A 106 -2.11 20.82 -3.82
C LEU A 106 -2.29 20.60 -2.31
N GLU A 107 -3.51 20.74 -1.84
CA GLU A 107 -3.87 20.63 -0.43
C GLU A 107 -5.16 19.84 -0.25
N VAL A 108 -5.25 19.12 0.87
CA VAL A 108 -6.51 18.49 1.29
C VAL A 108 -7.40 19.52 1.97
N LYS A 109 -8.71 19.36 1.83
CA LYS A 109 -9.73 20.23 2.44
C LYS A 109 -10.73 19.39 3.22
N GLY A 110 -11.18 19.96 4.34
CA GLY A 110 -12.19 19.33 5.18
C GLY A 110 -11.71 18.03 5.85
N GLU A 111 -12.66 17.38 6.50
CA GLU A 111 -12.42 16.09 7.15
C GLU A 111 -12.60 14.93 6.15
N PRO A 112 -11.86 13.82 6.32
CA PRO A 112 -12.05 12.64 5.49
C PRO A 112 -13.41 12.00 5.75
N THR A 113 -14.07 11.56 4.68
CA THR A 113 -15.34 10.83 4.71
C THR A 113 -15.08 9.34 4.57
N THR A 114 -15.69 8.52 5.43
CA THR A 114 -15.62 7.07 5.34
C THR A 114 -16.35 6.57 4.10
N ILE A 115 -15.66 5.77 3.28
CA ILE A 115 -16.21 5.11 2.09
C ILE A 115 -16.52 3.64 2.37
N ALA A 116 -15.60 2.93 3.03
CA ALA A 116 -15.79 1.53 3.39
C ALA A 116 -14.97 1.17 4.63
N GLU A 117 -15.50 0.25 5.42
CA GLU A 117 -14.81 -0.32 6.57
C GLU A 117 -14.29 -1.73 6.27
N GLY A 118 -13.30 -2.17 7.04
CA GLY A 118 -12.72 -3.51 6.90
C GLY A 118 -11.94 -3.70 5.59
N VAL A 119 -11.47 -2.63 4.97
CA VAL A 119 -10.66 -2.71 3.76
C VAL A 119 -9.29 -3.29 4.09
N THR A 120 -8.95 -4.36 3.40
CA THR A 120 -7.67 -5.04 3.60
C THR A 120 -6.52 -4.18 3.11
N TYR A 121 -5.42 -4.17 3.87
CA TYR A 121 -4.14 -3.65 3.38
C TYR A 121 -3.00 -4.57 3.81
N ASP A 122 -1.98 -4.65 2.96
CA ASP A 122 -0.77 -5.40 3.26
C ASP A 122 0.18 -4.52 4.10
N GLN A 123 0.38 -4.89 5.35
CA GLN A 123 1.26 -4.17 6.27
C GLN A 123 2.72 -4.17 5.84
N SER A 124 3.19 -5.23 5.19
CA SER A 124 4.59 -5.36 4.77
C SER A 124 4.94 -4.39 3.64
N THR A 125 4.01 -4.20 2.73
CA THR A 125 4.15 -3.30 1.59
C THR A 125 3.48 -1.95 1.82
N SER A 126 2.57 -1.82 2.79
CA SER A 126 1.67 -0.68 3.01
C SER A 126 0.81 -0.39 1.77
N ARG A 127 0.27 -1.44 1.15
CA ARG A 127 -0.61 -1.33 -0.01
C ARG A 127 -2.05 -1.63 0.40
N GLY A 128 -2.93 -0.64 0.22
CA GLY A 128 -4.37 -0.82 0.34
C GLY A 128 -4.92 -1.61 -0.85
N MET A 129 -5.81 -2.56 -0.57
CA MET A 129 -6.44 -3.40 -1.60
C MET A 129 -7.65 -2.70 -2.19
N PHE A 130 -7.40 -1.59 -2.88
CA PHE A 130 -8.41 -0.84 -3.60
C PHE A 130 -7.82 -0.17 -4.86
N THR A 131 -8.69 0.13 -5.80
CA THR A 131 -8.38 0.90 -7.00
C THR A 131 -9.60 1.67 -7.47
N VAL A 132 -9.38 2.78 -8.17
CA VAL A 132 -10.44 3.60 -8.76
C VAL A 132 -10.17 3.72 -10.25
N SER A 133 -11.19 3.54 -11.06
CA SER A 133 -11.12 3.75 -12.50
C SER A 133 -11.28 5.23 -12.87
N SER A 134 -10.94 5.59 -14.10
CA SER A 134 -11.09 6.95 -14.62
C SER A 134 -12.57 7.41 -14.71
N ASN A 135 -13.52 6.49 -14.72
CA ASN A 135 -14.97 6.73 -14.70
C ASN A 135 -15.58 6.51 -13.29
N GLU A 136 -14.79 6.72 -12.25
CA GLU A 136 -15.23 6.78 -10.83
C GLU A 136 -15.75 5.47 -10.24
N ILE A 137 -15.43 4.33 -10.86
CA ILE A 137 -15.77 3.03 -10.27
C ILE A 137 -14.69 2.64 -9.28
N LEU A 138 -15.07 2.48 -8.00
CA LEU A 138 -14.22 1.98 -6.94
C LEU A 138 -14.35 0.46 -6.81
N VAL A 139 -13.21 -0.23 -6.81
CA VAL A 139 -13.11 -1.66 -6.49
C VAL A 139 -12.22 -1.81 -5.27
N TYR A 140 -12.66 -2.55 -4.28
CA TYR A 140 -11.89 -2.80 -3.06
C TYR A 140 -12.16 -4.19 -2.48
N GLN A 141 -11.24 -4.67 -1.68
CA GLN A 141 -11.33 -5.95 -0.99
C GLN A 141 -11.58 -5.71 0.49
N THR A 142 -12.63 -6.33 1.02
CA THR A 142 -12.89 -6.41 2.46
C THR A 142 -12.53 -7.79 2.98
N GLY A 143 -12.24 -7.88 4.25
CA GLY A 143 -11.96 -9.09 4.99
C GLY A 143 -10.97 -8.76 6.09
N ALA A 144 -11.07 -9.44 7.23
CA ALA A 144 -9.92 -9.50 8.11
C ALA A 144 -8.78 -10.05 7.25
N ALA A 145 -7.62 -9.39 7.24
CA ALA A 145 -6.42 -10.08 6.86
C ALA A 145 -6.49 -11.40 7.65
N GLN A 146 -6.77 -12.50 6.96
CA GLN A 146 -6.65 -13.79 7.61
C GLN A 146 -5.18 -13.88 7.96
N VAL A 147 -4.85 -13.50 9.18
CA VAL A 147 -3.53 -13.70 9.73
C VAL A 147 -3.43 -15.20 9.93
N GLY A 148 -3.03 -15.86 8.85
CA GLY A 148 -2.81 -17.28 8.86
C GLY A 148 -3.37 -17.99 7.64
N SER A 149 -2.56 -18.86 7.12
CA SER A 149 -2.93 -19.92 6.21
C SER A 149 -3.13 -21.20 7.01
N ARG A 150 -3.82 -22.16 6.41
CA ARG A 150 -3.99 -23.50 6.96
C ARG A 150 -3.43 -24.50 5.96
N LEU A 151 -2.58 -25.40 6.43
CA LEU A 151 -2.09 -26.47 5.59
C LEU A 151 -3.15 -27.56 5.53
N VAL A 152 -3.73 -27.76 4.36
CA VAL A 152 -4.74 -28.80 4.10
C VAL A 152 -4.10 -29.86 3.21
N MET A 153 -4.21 -31.11 3.62
CA MET A 153 -3.75 -32.24 2.82
C MET A 153 -4.84 -32.66 1.85
N HIS A 154 -4.46 -32.94 0.62
CA HIS A 154 -5.35 -33.43 -0.42
C HIS A 154 -4.83 -34.76 -0.97
N ASP A 155 -5.74 -35.65 -1.36
CA ASP A 155 -5.38 -36.81 -2.16
C ASP A 155 -5.07 -36.44 -3.62
N ARG A 156 -4.66 -37.42 -4.43
CA ARG A 156 -4.32 -37.20 -5.84
C ARG A 156 -5.54 -36.80 -6.70
N ALA A 157 -6.75 -37.01 -6.21
CA ALA A 157 -8.00 -36.59 -6.86
C ALA A 157 -8.42 -35.15 -6.44
N GLY A 158 -7.61 -34.47 -5.59
CA GLY A 158 -7.89 -33.12 -5.09
C GLY A 158 -8.88 -33.08 -3.93
N LYS A 159 -9.26 -34.23 -3.36
CA LYS A 159 -10.17 -34.28 -2.21
C LYS A 159 -9.39 -34.00 -0.91
N PRO A 160 -9.86 -33.10 -0.04
CA PRO A 160 -9.22 -32.85 1.25
C PRO A 160 -9.28 -34.10 2.13
N THR A 161 -8.13 -34.50 2.68
CA THR A 161 -7.96 -35.67 3.55
C THR A 161 -7.70 -35.31 5.00
N GLY A 162 -7.28 -34.07 5.27
CA GLY A 162 -7.05 -33.62 6.62
C GLY A 162 -6.48 -32.20 6.67
N VAL A 163 -6.39 -31.67 7.88
CA VAL A 163 -5.76 -30.38 8.19
C VAL A 163 -4.49 -30.66 8.97
N ALA A 164 -3.34 -30.30 8.40
CA ALA A 164 -2.04 -30.56 9.02
C ALA A 164 -1.65 -29.50 10.08
N SER A 165 -2.35 -28.35 10.15
CA SER A 165 -1.95 -27.27 11.04
C SER A 165 -3.10 -26.36 11.46
N GLY A 166 -2.90 -25.62 12.55
CA GLY A 166 -3.72 -24.46 12.93
C GLY A 166 -3.57 -23.27 11.96
N LEU A 167 -4.24 -22.16 12.26
CA LEU A 167 -4.07 -20.90 11.54
C LEU A 167 -2.77 -20.23 11.98
N LEU A 168 -1.79 -20.18 11.06
CA LEU A 168 -0.52 -19.46 11.20
C LEU A 168 -0.12 -18.94 9.81
N GLU A 169 0.84 -18.04 9.76
CA GLU A 169 1.42 -17.61 8.49
C GLU A 169 2.44 -18.68 8.05
N TYR A 170 2.07 -19.46 7.03
CA TYR A 170 2.93 -20.50 6.47
C TYR A 170 3.45 -20.05 5.11
N LEU A 171 4.77 -19.96 4.98
CA LEU A 171 5.45 -19.69 3.72
C LEU A 171 6.23 -20.91 3.27
N TYR A 172 6.22 -21.15 1.96
CA TYR A 172 7.03 -22.19 1.32
C TYR A 172 6.89 -23.60 1.91
N PRO A 173 5.68 -24.16 2.05
CA PRO A 173 5.51 -25.51 2.60
C PRO A 173 6.28 -26.54 1.77
N ARG A 174 6.94 -27.45 2.46
CA ARG A 174 7.70 -28.57 1.88
C ARG A 174 7.27 -29.87 2.55
N LEU A 175 6.97 -30.88 1.76
CA LEU A 175 6.72 -32.22 2.26
C LEU A 175 8.03 -33.00 2.39
N SER A 176 8.16 -33.80 3.43
CA SER A 176 9.30 -34.72 3.59
C SER A 176 9.27 -35.84 2.54
N PRO A 177 10.42 -36.48 2.21
CA PRO A 177 10.46 -37.57 1.24
C PRO A 177 9.63 -38.80 1.60
N ASP A 178 9.29 -38.97 2.88
CA ASP A 178 8.45 -40.06 3.40
C ASP A 178 6.96 -39.67 3.52
N ASP A 179 6.59 -38.47 3.05
CA ASP A 179 5.25 -37.89 3.08
C ASP A 179 4.61 -37.77 4.48
N ASN A 180 5.40 -37.87 5.55
CA ASN A 180 4.89 -37.86 6.93
C ASN A 180 5.04 -36.53 7.66
N HIS A 181 5.86 -35.62 7.13
CA HIS A 181 6.15 -34.33 7.76
C HIS A 181 6.03 -33.18 6.78
N VAL A 182 5.60 -32.03 7.27
CA VAL A 182 5.59 -30.77 6.53
C VAL A 182 6.45 -29.76 7.28
N SER A 183 7.40 -29.16 6.58
CA SER A 183 8.09 -27.95 7.06
C SER A 183 7.51 -26.72 6.38
N ALA A 184 7.38 -25.63 7.10
CA ALA A 184 7.00 -24.32 6.59
C ALA A 184 7.70 -23.23 7.45
N ASN A 185 7.98 -22.08 6.86
CA ASN A 185 8.52 -20.90 7.55
C ASN A 185 7.41 -19.97 7.96
#